data_99db340aff5dc37260b73eaebbc5e6da
#
_entry.id   99db340aff5dc37260b73eaebbc5e6da
#
_cell.length_a   1.000
_cell.length_b   1.000
_cell.length_c   1.000
_cell.angle_alpha   90.00
_cell.angle_beta   90.00
_cell.angle_gamma   90.00
#
_symmetry.space_group_name_H-M   'P 1'
#
loop_
_entity.id
_entity.type
_entity.pdbx_description
1 polymer ?
#
loop_
_entity_poly.entity_id
_entity_poly.type
_entity_poly.pdbx_seq_one_letter_code
_entity_poly.pdbx_strand_id
1 'polypeptide(L)'
;SASGIEVYTPVSFKSADEQARFSAIEADVAVVVAYGLLLPEAILNGTRLGAYNGHASLLPRWRGAAPIQRAIMAGDAETGMMVMKMDAGLDTGPVAMTEKIAISPNMTAGELHDRLMVSGARLMVEAMARQEAGDLPLTPQASVGATYAKKIDKSETRVDWAKPAGEVHDHIRGLSPFPGAWCEMEIGGKVERVKLLRSRGSSVTSR
;
A
#
# COMPACT_ATOMS: atom_id res chain seq x y z
N SER A 1 -14.98 -8.52 19.45
CA SER A 1 -14.75 -7.12 19.01
C SER A 1 -15.84 -6.21 19.57
N ALA A 2 -15.58 -4.89 19.66
CA ALA A 2 -16.57 -3.90 20.10
C ALA A 2 -17.84 -3.87 19.23
N SER A 3 -17.72 -4.34 17.97
CA SER A 3 -18.82 -4.38 16.99
C SER A 3 -19.55 -5.74 16.93
N GLY A 4 -19.27 -6.67 17.85
CA GLY A 4 -19.88 -8.02 17.84
C GLY A 4 -19.37 -8.94 16.71
N ILE A 5 -18.40 -8.49 15.89
CA ILE A 5 -17.83 -9.28 14.80
C ILE A 5 -16.85 -10.29 15.36
N GLU A 6 -16.98 -11.54 14.97
CA GLU A 6 -16.02 -12.59 15.32
C GLU A 6 -14.66 -12.32 14.70
N VAL A 7 -13.58 -12.57 15.45
CA VAL A 7 -12.21 -12.28 15.02
C VAL A 7 -11.37 -13.55 15.09
N TYR A 8 -10.74 -13.90 13.98
CA TYR A 8 -9.78 -14.98 13.87
C TYR A 8 -8.40 -14.44 13.50
N THR A 9 -7.35 -15.03 14.04
CA THR A 9 -5.96 -14.62 13.80
C THR A 9 -5.10 -15.81 13.38
N PRO A 10 -5.35 -16.43 12.21
CA PRO A 10 -4.55 -17.55 11.74
C PRO A 10 -3.12 -17.10 11.44
N VAL A 11 -2.14 -17.95 11.73
CA VAL A 11 -0.73 -17.69 11.40
C VAL A 11 -0.52 -17.66 9.87
N SER A 12 -1.26 -18.49 9.15
CA SER A 12 -1.29 -18.48 7.68
C SER A 12 -2.49 -19.26 7.17
N PHE A 13 -2.90 -19.02 5.92
CA PHE A 13 -3.93 -19.81 5.23
C PHE A 13 -3.38 -20.98 4.43
N LYS A 14 -2.17 -21.46 4.73
CA LYS A 14 -1.55 -22.59 3.99
C LYS A 14 -2.06 -23.95 4.43
N SER A 15 -2.55 -24.09 5.66
CA SER A 15 -3.07 -25.38 6.15
C SER A 15 -4.47 -25.65 5.64
N ALA A 16 -4.79 -26.92 5.38
CA ALA A 16 -6.12 -27.35 4.96
C ALA A 16 -7.20 -27.00 6.00
N ASP A 17 -6.86 -27.09 7.29
CA ASP A 17 -7.79 -26.78 8.37
C ASP A 17 -8.22 -25.30 8.39
N GLU A 18 -7.27 -24.37 8.17
CA GLU A 18 -7.60 -22.94 8.11
C GLU A 18 -8.38 -22.60 6.83
N GLN A 19 -8.10 -23.30 5.72
CA GLN A 19 -8.87 -23.16 4.48
C GLN A 19 -10.30 -23.68 4.66
N ALA A 20 -10.47 -24.85 5.29
CA ALA A 20 -11.78 -25.40 5.60
C ALA A 20 -12.57 -24.50 6.56
N ARG A 21 -11.91 -23.95 7.58
CA ARG A 21 -12.52 -23.00 8.52
C ARG A 21 -12.98 -21.73 7.80
N PHE A 22 -12.17 -21.20 6.89
CA PHE A 22 -12.54 -20.03 6.09
C PHE A 22 -13.75 -20.32 5.20
N SER A 23 -13.77 -21.45 4.51
CA SER A 23 -14.90 -21.87 3.67
C SER A 23 -16.17 -22.09 4.46
N ALA A 24 -16.08 -22.58 5.71
CA ALA A 24 -17.23 -22.80 6.59
C ALA A 24 -17.89 -21.49 7.08
N ILE A 25 -17.29 -20.33 6.84
CA ILE A 25 -17.93 -19.03 7.10
C ILE A 25 -19.07 -18.77 6.11
N GLU A 26 -19.03 -19.42 4.94
CA GLU A 26 -20.03 -19.28 3.86
C GLU A 26 -20.27 -17.82 3.44
N ALA A 27 -19.22 -16.99 3.50
CA ALA A 27 -19.29 -15.59 3.12
C ALA A 27 -19.50 -15.44 1.61
N ASP A 28 -20.28 -14.44 1.20
CA ASP A 28 -20.48 -14.13 -0.22
C ASP A 28 -19.23 -13.54 -0.87
N VAL A 29 -18.48 -12.72 -0.15
CA VAL A 29 -17.32 -11.99 -0.64
C VAL A 29 -16.25 -11.87 0.45
N ALA A 30 -14.99 -11.89 0.04
CA ALA A 30 -13.87 -11.57 0.92
C ALA A 30 -13.33 -10.16 0.59
N VAL A 31 -13.17 -9.32 1.61
CA VAL A 31 -12.49 -8.03 1.49
C VAL A 31 -11.11 -8.13 2.11
N VAL A 32 -10.09 -7.81 1.34
CA VAL A 32 -8.68 -7.90 1.75
C VAL A 32 -8.08 -6.50 1.82
N VAL A 33 -7.50 -6.15 2.94
CA VAL A 33 -6.83 -4.86 3.14
C VAL A 33 -5.53 -5.07 3.91
N ALA A 34 -4.44 -4.58 3.37
CA ALA A 34 -3.11 -4.62 3.98
C ALA A 34 -2.67 -6.03 4.44
N TYR A 35 -3.07 -7.06 3.72
CA TYR A 35 -2.65 -8.43 3.97
C TYR A 35 -1.30 -8.69 3.31
N GLY A 36 -0.27 -8.86 4.11
CA GLY A 36 1.13 -8.92 3.66
C GLY A 36 1.60 -10.27 3.09
N LEU A 37 0.68 -11.23 2.85
CA LEU A 37 0.99 -12.56 2.36
C LEU A 37 0.15 -12.88 1.11
N LEU A 38 0.65 -13.77 0.26
CA LEU A 38 -0.16 -14.32 -0.84
C LEU A 38 -1.26 -15.22 -0.27
N LEU A 39 -2.49 -15.01 -0.73
CA LEU A 39 -3.61 -15.88 -0.42
C LEU A 39 -3.60 -17.11 -1.32
N PRO A 40 -3.75 -18.32 -0.76
CA PRO A 40 -3.93 -19.54 -1.57
C PRO A 40 -5.21 -19.46 -2.42
N GLU A 41 -5.22 -20.16 -3.55
CA GLU A 41 -6.41 -20.23 -4.43
C GLU A 41 -7.67 -20.68 -3.70
N ALA A 42 -7.56 -21.60 -2.74
CA ALA A 42 -8.67 -22.04 -1.91
C ALA A 42 -9.32 -20.90 -1.11
N ILE A 43 -8.56 -19.87 -0.73
CA ILE A 43 -9.09 -18.67 -0.06
C ILE A 43 -9.61 -17.66 -1.09
N LEU A 44 -8.89 -17.43 -2.19
CA LEU A 44 -9.31 -16.52 -3.27
C LEU A 44 -10.66 -16.94 -3.88
N ASN A 45 -10.88 -18.24 -4.00
CA ASN A 45 -12.09 -18.85 -4.54
C ASN A 45 -13.04 -19.37 -3.45
N GLY A 46 -12.73 -19.15 -2.18
CA GLY A 46 -13.48 -19.66 -1.03
C GLY A 46 -14.78 -18.90 -0.73
N THR A 47 -15.09 -17.87 -1.50
CA THR A 47 -16.36 -17.13 -1.43
C THR A 47 -17.03 -17.06 -2.79
N ARG A 48 -18.35 -16.97 -2.83
CA ARG A 48 -19.16 -17.02 -4.07
C ARG A 48 -18.77 -15.93 -5.08
N LEU A 49 -18.44 -14.73 -4.61
CA LEU A 49 -18.10 -13.56 -5.45
C LEU A 49 -16.59 -13.33 -5.57
N GLY A 50 -15.79 -14.14 -4.86
CA GLY A 50 -14.34 -14.02 -4.84
C GLY A 50 -13.82 -13.01 -3.83
N ALA A 51 -12.56 -12.64 -3.96
CA ALA A 51 -11.87 -11.72 -3.05
C ALA A 51 -11.56 -10.39 -3.74
N TYR A 52 -11.74 -9.28 -3.01
CA TYR A 52 -11.44 -7.93 -3.47
C TYR A 52 -10.41 -7.27 -2.55
N ASN A 53 -9.42 -6.63 -3.15
CA ASN A 53 -8.35 -5.95 -2.42
C ASN A 53 -8.42 -4.44 -2.62
N GLY A 54 -8.23 -3.69 -1.53
CA GLY A 54 -7.96 -2.26 -1.58
C GLY A 54 -6.46 -2.01 -1.75
N HIS A 55 -6.03 -1.61 -2.95
CA HIS A 55 -4.63 -1.40 -3.28
C HIS A 55 -4.28 0.09 -3.39
N ALA A 56 -3.22 0.50 -2.69
CA ALA A 56 -2.82 1.90 -2.52
C ALA A 56 -1.90 2.40 -3.64
N SER A 57 -2.27 2.16 -4.91
CA SER A 57 -1.60 2.72 -6.08
C SER A 57 -2.53 2.80 -7.29
N LEU A 58 -2.07 3.43 -8.36
CA LEU A 58 -2.70 3.39 -9.68
C LEU A 58 -2.13 2.22 -10.50
N LEU A 59 -2.70 1.02 -10.31
CA LEU A 59 -2.28 -0.19 -11.02
C LEU A 59 -2.35 0.00 -12.55
N PRO A 60 -1.41 -0.55 -13.30
CA PRO A 60 -0.43 -1.57 -12.91
C PRO A 60 0.85 -1.03 -12.27
N ARG A 61 0.96 0.29 -11.99
CA ARG A 61 2.12 0.84 -11.29
C ARG A 61 2.07 0.47 -9.80
N TRP A 62 3.21 0.09 -9.27
CA TRP A 62 3.42 -0.22 -7.85
C TRP A 62 2.62 -1.41 -7.32
N ARG A 63 2.58 -2.53 -8.06
CA ARG A 63 2.15 -3.83 -7.52
C ARG A 63 3.05 -4.23 -6.35
N GLY A 64 2.49 -4.80 -5.28
CA GLY A 64 3.25 -5.34 -4.16
C GLY A 64 3.11 -4.57 -2.85
N ALA A 65 4.11 -4.70 -1.94
CA ALA A 65 3.92 -4.51 -0.51
C ALA A 65 4.04 -3.06 0.00
N ALA A 66 4.71 -2.15 -0.74
CA ALA A 66 5.00 -0.80 -0.26
C ALA A 66 4.68 0.30 -1.28
N PRO A 67 3.49 0.30 -1.91
CA PRO A 67 3.15 1.24 -2.99
C PRO A 67 3.21 2.70 -2.54
N ILE A 68 2.80 3.01 -1.34
CA ILE A 68 2.76 4.38 -0.78
C ILE A 68 4.17 4.96 -0.70
N GLN A 69 5.09 4.24 -0.07
CA GLN A 69 6.48 4.67 0.09
C GLN A 69 7.18 4.78 -1.27
N ARG A 70 6.99 3.78 -2.14
CA ARG A 70 7.65 3.75 -3.46
C ARG A 70 7.18 4.87 -4.37
N ALA A 71 5.89 5.22 -4.36
CA ALA A 71 5.37 6.35 -5.13
C ALA A 71 6.03 7.66 -4.72
N ILE A 72 6.12 7.94 -3.40
CA ILE A 72 6.77 9.15 -2.91
C ILE A 72 8.27 9.15 -3.19
N MET A 73 8.97 8.04 -2.90
CA MET A 73 10.41 7.93 -3.14
C MET A 73 10.80 8.05 -4.61
N ALA A 74 9.88 7.72 -5.53
CA ALA A 74 10.06 7.90 -6.97
C ALA A 74 9.71 9.31 -7.45
N GLY A 75 9.24 10.21 -6.58
CA GLY A 75 8.83 11.55 -6.95
C GLY A 75 7.51 11.62 -7.73
N ASP A 76 6.64 10.61 -7.60
CA ASP A 76 5.34 10.63 -8.26
C ASP A 76 4.50 11.81 -7.75
N ALA A 77 3.87 12.54 -8.66
CA ALA A 77 2.98 13.65 -8.33
C ALA A 77 1.55 13.20 -8.02
N GLU A 78 1.21 11.97 -8.39
CA GLU A 78 -0.13 11.38 -8.25
C GLU A 78 0.00 9.90 -7.90
N THR A 79 -0.90 9.42 -7.08
CA THR A 79 -1.17 8.01 -6.84
C THR A 79 -2.67 7.80 -6.73
N GLY A 80 -3.13 6.71 -6.15
CA GLY A 80 -4.56 6.49 -5.94
C GLY A 80 -4.86 5.32 -5.04
N MET A 81 -6.15 5.14 -4.82
CA MET A 81 -6.72 3.95 -4.20
C MET A 81 -7.53 3.20 -5.24
N MET A 82 -7.29 1.92 -5.38
CA MET A 82 -8.03 1.05 -6.27
C MET A 82 -8.66 -0.12 -5.53
N VAL A 83 -9.90 -0.43 -5.85
CA VAL A 83 -10.51 -1.72 -5.54
C VAL A 83 -10.31 -2.63 -6.72
N MET A 84 -9.70 -3.77 -6.53
CA MET A 84 -9.45 -4.78 -7.55
C MET A 84 -9.94 -6.15 -7.11
N LYS A 85 -10.45 -6.94 -8.05
CA LYS A 85 -10.71 -8.36 -7.81
C LYS A 85 -9.37 -9.11 -7.81
N MET A 86 -9.16 -9.92 -6.80
CA MET A 86 -7.90 -10.66 -6.67
C MET A 86 -7.88 -11.89 -7.59
N ASP A 87 -6.70 -12.19 -8.09
CA ASP A 87 -6.34 -13.42 -8.80
C ASP A 87 -5.10 -14.06 -8.17
N ALA A 88 -4.57 -15.11 -8.78
CA ALA A 88 -3.39 -15.83 -8.26
C ALA A 88 -2.08 -15.01 -8.38
N GLY A 89 -2.06 -13.93 -9.16
CA GLY A 89 -0.89 -13.08 -9.36
C GLY A 89 -0.75 -12.01 -8.28
N LEU A 90 0.42 -11.41 -8.22
CA LEU A 90 0.68 -10.30 -7.30
C LEU A 90 0.05 -9.00 -7.85
N ASP A 91 -1.11 -8.65 -7.32
CA ASP A 91 -1.89 -7.45 -7.69
C ASP A 91 -2.13 -7.32 -9.21
N THR A 92 -2.44 -8.44 -9.88
CA THR A 92 -2.64 -8.53 -11.33
C THR A 92 -4.10 -8.52 -11.76
N GLY A 93 -5.01 -8.74 -10.84
CA GLY A 93 -6.43 -8.86 -11.11
C GLY A 93 -7.08 -7.58 -11.66
N PRO A 94 -8.28 -7.70 -12.23
CA PRO A 94 -8.96 -6.57 -12.85
C PRO A 94 -9.39 -5.53 -11.80
N VAL A 95 -9.33 -4.26 -12.21
CA VAL A 95 -9.71 -3.10 -11.37
C VAL A 95 -11.21 -2.87 -11.48
N ALA A 96 -11.85 -2.73 -10.33
CA ALA A 96 -13.27 -2.42 -10.20
C ALA A 96 -13.51 -0.91 -10.08
N MET A 97 -12.78 -0.25 -9.19
CA MET A 97 -12.96 1.17 -8.91
C MET A 97 -11.63 1.86 -8.65
N THR A 98 -11.55 3.16 -8.94
CA THR A 98 -10.32 3.95 -8.81
C THR A 98 -10.63 5.34 -8.26
N GLU A 99 -9.85 5.80 -7.32
CA GLU A 99 -9.79 7.19 -6.89
C GLU A 99 -8.35 7.69 -6.92
N LYS A 100 -8.11 8.78 -7.65
CA LYS A 100 -6.81 9.42 -7.77
C LYS A 100 -6.55 10.39 -6.64
N ILE A 101 -5.33 10.42 -6.13
CA ILE A 101 -4.89 11.28 -5.04
C ILE A 101 -3.60 11.98 -5.42
N ALA A 102 -3.59 13.30 -5.39
CA ALA A 102 -2.40 14.10 -5.62
C ALA A 102 -1.42 13.98 -4.44
N ILE A 103 -0.14 13.81 -4.76
CA ILE A 103 0.96 13.83 -3.79
C ILE A 103 1.59 15.22 -3.79
N SER A 104 1.35 15.99 -2.73
CA SER A 104 1.96 17.33 -2.63
C SER A 104 3.47 17.24 -2.37
N PRO A 105 4.26 18.26 -2.74
CA PRO A 105 5.73 18.22 -2.69
C PRO A 105 6.33 17.86 -1.32
N ASN A 106 5.65 18.18 -0.23
CA ASN A 106 6.13 17.90 1.13
C ASN A 106 5.31 16.84 1.87
N MET A 107 4.39 16.17 1.17
CA MET A 107 3.54 15.12 1.78
C MET A 107 4.40 13.92 2.16
N THR A 108 4.26 13.48 3.40
CA THR A 108 4.91 12.26 3.91
C THR A 108 4.11 11.01 3.59
N ALA A 109 4.75 9.85 3.68
CA ALA A 109 4.07 8.56 3.51
C ALA A 109 2.94 8.36 4.54
N GLY A 110 3.10 8.84 5.77
CA GLY A 110 2.03 8.79 6.77
C GLY A 110 0.83 9.64 6.39
N GLU A 111 1.05 10.87 5.95
CA GLU A 111 -0.05 11.77 5.51
C GLU A 111 -0.77 11.23 4.27
N LEU A 112 -0.03 10.63 3.33
CA LEU A 112 -0.62 9.97 2.16
C LEU A 112 -1.40 8.72 2.57
N HIS A 113 -0.84 7.90 3.46
CA HIS A 113 -1.51 6.72 4.02
C HIS A 113 -2.88 7.07 4.62
N ASP A 114 -2.94 8.12 5.44
CA ASP A 114 -4.20 8.52 6.10
C ASP A 114 -5.27 8.95 5.08
N ARG A 115 -4.87 9.66 4.03
CA ARG A 115 -5.79 10.00 2.93
C ARG A 115 -6.27 8.77 2.17
N LEU A 116 -5.35 7.86 1.84
CA LEU A 116 -5.67 6.61 1.13
C LEU A 116 -6.55 5.69 1.97
N MET A 117 -6.37 5.65 3.29
CA MET A 117 -7.18 4.89 4.21
C MET A 117 -8.65 5.35 4.18
N VAL A 118 -8.89 6.65 4.26
CA VAL A 118 -10.25 7.21 4.20
C VAL A 118 -10.91 6.97 2.83
N SER A 119 -10.17 7.23 1.76
CA SER A 119 -10.61 6.96 0.39
C SER A 119 -10.91 5.48 0.17
N GLY A 120 -10.01 4.60 0.62
CA GLY A 120 -10.13 3.16 0.45
C GLY A 120 -11.34 2.57 1.17
N ALA A 121 -11.61 3.02 2.40
CA ALA A 121 -12.78 2.58 3.14
C ALA A 121 -14.08 2.93 2.39
N ARG A 122 -14.20 4.18 1.93
CA ARG A 122 -15.37 4.64 1.16
C ARG A 122 -15.50 3.90 -0.17
N LEU A 123 -14.41 3.78 -0.90
CA LEU A 123 -14.40 3.12 -2.22
C LEU A 123 -14.75 1.63 -2.12
N MET A 124 -14.28 0.96 -1.08
CA MET A 124 -14.58 -0.45 -0.84
C MET A 124 -16.07 -0.66 -0.50
N VAL A 125 -16.66 0.19 0.34
CA VAL A 125 -18.11 0.11 0.66
C VAL A 125 -18.93 0.31 -0.61
N GLU A 126 -18.59 1.30 -1.44
CA GLU A 126 -19.27 1.53 -2.72
C GLU A 126 -19.10 0.35 -3.67
N ALA A 127 -17.91 -0.22 -3.77
CA ALA A 127 -17.65 -1.40 -4.59
C ALA A 127 -18.50 -2.61 -4.14
N MET A 128 -18.62 -2.82 -2.84
CA MET A 128 -19.43 -3.93 -2.32
C MET A 128 -20.92 -3.73 -2.58
N ALA A 129 -21.44 -2.51 -2.46
CA ALA A 129 -22.83 -2.19 -2.81
C ALA A 129 -23.11 -2.43 -4.29
N ARG A 130 -22.19 -2.04 -5.19
CA ARG A 130 -22.31 -2.33 -6.63
C ARG A 130 -22.18 -3.82 -6.94
N GLN A 131 -21.31 -4.53 -6.22
CA GLN A 131 -21.18 -5.98 -6.37
C GLN A 131 -22.47 -6.70 -5.99
N GLU A 132 -23.15 -6.27 -4.93
CA GLU A 132 -24.44 -6.79 -4.50
C GLU A 132 -25.52 -6.52 -5.56
N ALA A 133 -25.52 -5.33 -6.15
CA ALA A 133 -26.43 -4.94 -7.23
C ALA A 133 -26.13 -5.63 -8.58
N GLY A 134 -24.96 -6.29 -8.71
CA GLY A 134 -24.52 -6.94 -9.95
C GLY A 134 -24.06 -5.98 -11.05
N ASP A 135 -23.71 -4.74 -10.69
CA ASP A 135 -23.28 -3.68 -11.62
C ASP A 135 -21.83 -3.20 -11.41
N LEU A 136 -21.01 -3.96 -10.65
CA LEU A 136 -19.61 -3.64 -10.46
C LEU A 136 -18.79 -3.96 -11.72
N PRO A 137 -18.26 -2.95 -12.44
CA PRO A 137 -17.44 -3.21 -13.61
C PRO A 137 -16.08 -3.78 -13.22
N LEU A 138 -15.52 -4.66 -14.04
CA LEU A 138 -14.17 -5.19 -13.86
C LEU A 138 -13.37 -4.91 -15.14
N THR A 139 -12.40 -4.03 -15.04
CA THR A 139 -11.53 -3.63 -16.15
C THR A 139 -10.17 -4.27 -16.01
N PRO A 140 -9.70 -5.08 -16.98
CA PRO A 140 -8.34 -5.62 -16.97
C PRO A 140 -7.31 -4.49 -16.85
N GLN A 141 -6.24 -4.74 -16.11
CA GLN A 141 -5.13 -3.79 -16.03
C GLN A 141 -4.42 -3.66 -17.39
N ALA A 142 -3.82 -2.50 -17.64
CA ALA A 142 -3.01 -2.30 -18.84
C ALA A 142 -1.86 -3.33 -18.90
N SER A 143 -1.54 -3.79 -20.11
CA SER A 143 -0.45 -4.76 -20.36
C SER A 143 0.95 -4.15 -20.20
N VAL A 144 1.04 -2.81 -20.22
CA VAL A 144 2.29 -2.04 -20.11
C VAL A 144 2.27 -1.16 -18.86
N GLY A 145 3.45 -0.75 -18.41
CA GLY A 145 3.60 0.17 -17.28
C GLY A 145 3.57 -0.50 -15.90
N ALA A 146 3.59 -1.82 -15.83
CA ALA A 146 3.68 -2.53 -14.57
C ALA A 146 5.02 -2.27 -13.88
N THR A 147 4.96 -1.82 -12.62
CA THR A 147 6.12 -1.68 -11.74
C THR A 147 5.83 -2.32 -10.40
N TYR A 148 6.89 -2.60 -9.62
CA TYR A 148 6.77 -3.37 -8.39
C TYR A 148 7.27 -2.57 -7.19
N ALA A 149 6.43 -2.52 -6.16
CA ALA A 149 6.68 -1.88 -4.89
C ALA A 149 7.17 -2.92 -3.86
N LYS A 150 8.44 -3.28 -3.94
CA LYS A 150 9.07 -4.17 -2.96
C LYS A 150 8.97 -3.56 -1.56
N LYS A 151 8.78 -4.42 -0.55
CA LYS A 151 8.86 -4.04 0.86
C LYS A 151 10.13 -3.22 1.12
N ILE A 152 10.01 -2.19 1.94
CA ILE A 152 11.17 -1.37 2.33
C ILE A 152 12.11 -2.22 3.20
N ASP A 153 13.36 -2.36 2.75
CA ASP A 153 14.42 -3.00 3.53
C ASP A 153 15.05 -2.02 4.52
N LYS A 154 15.53 -2.53 5.65
CA LYS A 154 16.22 -1.71 6.65
C LYS A 154 17.48 -1.05 6.11
N SER A 155 18.18 -1.70 5.19
CA SER A 155 19.37 -1.16 4.52
C SER A 155 19.08 0.08 3.68
N GLU A 156 17.86 0.19 3.13
CA GLU A 156 17.43 1.33 2.33
C GLU A 156 17.13 2.58 3.16
N THR A 157 17.04 2.47 4.49
CA THR A 157 16.57 3.59 5.33
C THR A 157 17.64 4.59 5.72
N ARG A 158 18.93 4.29 5.50
CA ARG A 158 20.01 5.26 5.68
C ARG A 158 20.01 6.27 4.54
N VAL A 159 20.11 7.56 4.89
CA VAL A 159 20.17 8.63 3.89
C VAL A 159 21.52 8.62 3.19
N ASP A 160 21.48 8.62 1.86
CA ASP A 160 22.65 8.82 1.00
C ASP A 160 22.71 10.30 0.59
N TRP A 161 23.59 11.03 1.24
CA TRP A 161 23.78 12.47 0.98
C TRP A 161 24.48 12.79 -0.34
N ALA A 162 24.99 11.79 -1.05
CA ALA A 162 25.58 11.97 -2.37
C ALA A 162 24.52 12.10 -3.48
N LYS A 163 23.27 11.78 -3.17
CA LYS A 163 22.15 11.90 -4.11
C LYS A 163 21.68 13.34 -4.28
N PRO A 164 21.01 13.65 -5.42
CA PRO A 164 20.38 14.95 -5.62
C PRO A 164 19.43 15.32 -4.48
N ALA A 165 19.38 16.59 -4.13
CA ALA A 165 18.57 17.08 -2.99
C ALA A 165 17.08 16.68 -3.07
N GLY A 166 16.51 16.65 -4.29
CA GLY A 166 15.14 16.18 -4.51
C GLY A 166 14.95 14.71 -4.15
N GLU A 167 15.88 13.84 -4.55
CA GLU A 167 15.82 12.41 -4.19
C GLU A 167 15.99 12.18 -2.69
N VAL A 168 16.89 12.94 -2.03
CA VAL A 168 17.06 12.90 -0.58
C VAL A 168 15.78 13.34 0.13
N HIS A 169 15.15 14.40 -0.36
CA HIS A 169 13.87 14.88 0.17
C HIS A 169 12.77 13.82 0.03
N ASP A 170 12.63 13.23 -1.17
CA ASP A 170 11.64 12.20 -1.45
C ASP A 170 11.89 10.92 -0.64
N HIS A 171 13.15 10.56 -0.42
CA HIS A 171 13.54 9.46 0.46
C HIS A 171 13.09 9.73 1.90
N ILE A 172 13.41 10.89 2.47
CA ILE A 172 13.04 11.24 3.85
C ILE A 172 11.54 11.24 4.04
N ARG A 173 10.78 11.94 3.17
CA ARG A 173 9.33 12.03 3.28
C ARG A 173 8.61 10.72 2.95
N GLY A 174 9.18 9.91 2.03
CA GLY A 174 8.65 8.60 1.63
C GLY A 174 8.79 7.53 2.72
N LEU A 175 9.72 7.70 3.65
CA LEU A 175 9.91 6.80 4.80
C LEU A 175 9.32 7.32 6.10
N SER A 176 8.76 8.53 6.13
CA SER A 176 8.21 9.16 7.33
C SER A 176 6.73 8.83 7.53
N PRO A 177 6.29 8.53 8.77
CA PRO A 177 7.07 8.45 10.00
C PRO A 177 7.75 7.10 10.21
N PHE A 178 7.34 6.08 9.44
CA PHE A 178 7.84 4.71 9.59
C PHE A 178 8.18 4.07 8.23
N PRO A 179 9.34 3.36 8.13
CA PRO A 179 10.31 3.06 9.18
C PRO A 179 11.15 4.26 9.66
N GLY A 180 11.17 5.35 8.93
CA GLY A 180 11.94 6.56 9.13
C GLY A 180 13.32 6.51 8.48
N ALA A 181 13.63 7.50 7.63
CA ALA A 181 14.98 7.71 7.15
C ALA A 181 15.89 8.13 8.30
N TRP A 182 17.19 7.81 8.22
CA TRP A 182 18.13 8.14 9.28
C TRP A 182 19.52 8.45 8.73
N CYS A 183 20.30 9.18 9.52
CA CYS A 183 21.72 9.39 9.32
C CYS A 183 22.47 9.33 10.65
N GLU A 184 23.79 9.31 10.58
CA GLU A 184 24.65 9.49 11.74
C GLU A 184 25.03 10.96 11.87
N MET A 185 24.99 11.47 13.09
CA MET A 185 25.40 12.85 13.43
C MET A 185 26.28 12.82 14.68
N GLU A 186 27.30 13.67 14.71
CA GLU A 186 28.08 13.88 15.92
C GLU A 186 27.32 14.87 16.84
N ILE A 187 26.96 14.39 18.02
CA ILE A 187 26.23 15.16 19.04
C ILE A 187 27.02 15.02 20.35
N GLY A 188 27.55 16.13 20.83
CA GLY A 188 28.33 16.14 22.08
C GLY A 188 29.57 15.23 22.07
N GLY A 189 30.24 15.10 20.90
CA GLY A 189 31.43 14.28 20.72
C GLY A 189 31.15 12.78 20.58
N LYS A 190 29.87 12.40 20.39
CA LYS A 190 29.48 10.99 20.13
C LYS A 190 28.71 10.93 18.81
N VAL A 191 28.92 9.84 18.08
CA VAL A 191 28.15 9.53 16.86
C VAL A 191 26.84 8.90 17.26
N GLU A 192 25.74 9.59 16.94
CA GLU A 192 24.38 9.16 17.26
C GLU A 192 23.59 8.91 15.97
N ARG A 193 22.70 7.92 16.01
CA ARG A 193 21.74 7.68 14.93
C ARG A 193 20.51 8.57 15.09
N VAL A 194 20.32 9.47 14.13
CA VAL A 194 19.20 10.44 14.14
C VAL A 194 18.19 10.09 13.05
N LYS A 195 16.90 9.97 13.41
CA LYS A 195 15.81 9.84 12.45
C LYS A 195 15.43 11.21 11.89
N LEU A 196 15.26 11.25 10.58
CA LEU A 196 14.82 12.42 9.84
C LEU A 196 13.37 12.20 9.41
N LEU A 197 12.46 12.96 10.00
CA LEU A 197 11.02 12.80 9.74
C LEU A 197 10.49 13.82 8.72
N ARG A 198 11.17 14.96 8.56
CA ARG A 198 10.83 15.99 7.57
C ARG A 198 12.09 16.68 7.04
N SER A 199 12.00 17.11 5.80
CA SER A 199 12.99 17.96 5.15
C SER A 199 12.28 18.99 4.30
N ARG A 200 12.98 20.07 3.98
CA ARG A 200 12.54 21.07 2.99
C ARG A 200 13.69 21.30 2.01
N GLY A 201 13.37 21.36 0.72
CA GLY A 201 14.30 21.88 -0.25
C GLY A 201 14.50 23.38 -0.02
N SER A 202 15.75 23.84 0.18
CA SER A 202 16.08 25.25 0.07
C SER A 202 16.65 25.48 -1.33
N SER A 203 16.13 26.46 -2.06
CA SER A 203 16.85 27.01 -3.19
C SER A 203 18.09 27.73 -2.62
N VAL A 204 19.24 27.04 -2.64
CA VAL A 204 20.51 27.73 -2.39
C VAL A 204 20.74 28.60 -3.62
N THR A 205 20.40 29.86 -3.52
CA THR A 205 20.89 30.86 -4.47
C THR A 205 22.39 30.94 -4.20
N SER A 206 23.19 30.31 -5.05
CA SER A 206 24.63 30.53 -5.07
C SER A 206 24.88 32.02 -5.29
N ARG A 207 25.43 32.67 -4.28
CA ARG A 207 26.00 34.00 -4.37
C ARG A 207 27.41 33.86 -4.98
#